data_63217717345231895c8988822b677c07
#
_entry.id   63217717345231895c8988822b677c07
#
_cell.length_a   1.000
_cell.length_b   1.000
_cell.length_c   1.000
_cell.angle_alpha   90.00
_cell.angle_beta   90.00
_cell.angle_gamma   90.00
#
_symmetry.space_group_name_H-M   'P 1'
#
loop_
_entity.id
_entity.type
_entity.pdbx_description
1 polymer ?
#
loop_
_entity_poly.entity_id
_entity_poly.type
_entity_poly.pdbx_seq_one_letter_code
_entity_poly.pdbx_strand_id
1 'polypeptide(L)'
;MKTYLEPFMLYLSRDKGLSLNTLESYGRDISQFLEFVGERGIEAPEEIKKTHVTLYLGGLRQAGRAAATVNRNTVSIRTFFHYLLKERLIHQDPSLEMETMKPVKKSPMVLTVQEMEKLLAAPNGNLPQGMRDKAMLELLYATGIRVSELISFNVEDVHTEMKYARCSGSAGKERVVPIGNIAAECVAEYVGSIRDKLLRQDELEPALFLNSLGGRLTRQGFWKIIKKYAREADIVQDITPHTLRHSFAAHLLEGGADLRSVQHMLGYADLSTTQLYSGIARRNMKEVYESHHPRAK
;
A
#
# COMPACT_ATOMS: atom_id res chain seq x y z
N MET A 1 -17.01 -25.04 -15.00
CA MET A 1 -16.01 -23.93 -14.95
C MET A 1 -15.57 -23.56 -13.54
N LYS A 2 -16.46 -23.32 -12.58
CA LYS A 2 -16.08 -22.96 -11.19
C LYS A 2 -15.22 -24.03 -10.47
N THR A 3 -15.27 -25.29 -10.87
CA THR A 3 -14.44 -26.39 -10.34
C THR A 3 -12.94 -26.19 -10.53
N TYR A 4 -12.50 -25.37 -11.49
CA TYR A 4 -11.08 -25.07 -11.73
C TYR A 4 -10.55 -23.94 -10.83
N LEU A 5 -11.43 -23.18 -10.17
CA LEU A 5 -11.03 -22.04 -9.36
C LEU A 5 -10.30 -22.47 -8.08
N GLU A 6 -10.86 -23.43 -7.35
CA GLU A 6 -10.28 -23.91 -6.09
C GLU A 6 -8.86 -24.49 -6.25
N PRO A 7 -8.62 -25.43 -7.21
CA PRO A 7 -7.26 -25.91 -7.48
C PRO A 7 -6.29 -24.80 -7.91
N PHE A 8 -6.76 -23.84 -8.71
CA PHE A 8 -5.96 -22.68 -9.10
C PHE A 8 -5.58 -21.82 -7.90
N MET A 9 -6.52 -21.53 -6.99
CA MET A 9 -6.23 -20.78 -5.77
C MET A 9 -5.23 -21.48 -4.87
N LEU A 10 -5.32 -22.81 -4.80
CA LEU A 10 -4.37 -23.64 -4.06
C LEU A 10 -2.95 -23.57 -4.68
N TYR A 11 -2.85 -23.65 -6.01
CA TYR A 11 -1.61 -23.46 -6.75
C TYR A 11 -0.99 -22.08 -6.48
N LEU A 12 -1.79 -21.02 -6.52
CA LEU A 12 -1.31 -19.66 -6.24
C LEU A 12 -0.78 -19.50 -4.80
N SER A 13 -1.44 -20.16 -3.85
CA SER A 13 -1.06 -20.11 -2.44
C SER A 13 0.21 -20.94 -2.16
N ARG A 14 0.25 -22.20 -2.59
CA ARG A 14 1.31 -23.15 -2.25
C ARG A 14 2.54 -23.02 -3.14
N ASP A 15 2.35 -23.02 -4.47
CA ASP A 15 3.47 -23.06 -5.42
C ASP A 15 4.03 -21.68 -5.73
N LYS A 16 3.17 -20.64 -5.72
CA LYS A 16 3.58 -19.26 -5.99
C LYS A 16 3.80 -18.42 -4.73
N GLY A 17 3.34 -18.86 -3.57
CA GLY A 17 3.49 -18.14 -2.31
C GLY A 17 2.89 -16.74 -2.31
N LEU A 18 1.79 -16.54 -3.05
CA LEU A 18 1.19 -15.21 -3.17
C LEU A 18 0.51 -14.77 -1.88
N SER A 19 0.53 -13.47 -1.61
CA SER A 19 -0.12 -12.88 -0.44
C SER A 19 -1.65 -13.07 -0.48
N LEU A 20 -2.30 -13.13 0.70
CA LEU A 20 -3.76 -13.25 0.82
C LEU A 20 -4.50 -12.20 -0.01
N ASN A 21 -4.08 -10.95 0.01
CA ASN A 21 -4.69 -9.87 -0.78
C ASN A 21 -4.60 -10.14 -2.30
N THR A 22 -3.48 -10.72 -2.76
CA THR A 22 -3.32 -11.10 -4.17
C THR A 22 -4.24 -12.28 -4.51
N LEU A 23 -4.29 -13.28 -3.62
CA LEU A 23 -5.19 -14.44 -3.76
C LEU A 23 -6.64 -14.00 -3.88
N GLU A 24 -7.14 -13.18 -2.95
CA GLU A 24 -8.50 -12.64 -2.98
C GLU A 24 -8.80 -11.84 -4.25
N SER A 25 -7.82 -11.05 -4.72
CA SER A 25 -7.99 -10.25 -5.92
C SER A 25 -8.06 -11.13 -7.17
N TYR A 26 -7.17 -12.11 -7.29
CA TYR A 26 -7.16 -13.05 -8.40
C TYR A 26 -8.40 -13.96 -8.38
N GLY A 27 -8.80 -14.43 -7.20
CA GLY A 27 -10.02 -15.21 -7.03
C GLY A 27 -11.26 -14.48 -7.55
N ARG A 28 -11.42 -13.20 -7.18
CA ARG A 28 -12.51 -12.36 -7.69
C ARG A 28 -12.44 -12.14 -9.20
N ASP A 29 -11.24 -11.82 -9.72
CA ASP A 29 -11.04 -11.58 -11.15
C ASP A 29 -11.39 -12.82 -11.98
N ILE A 30 -10.91 -13.99 -11.57
CA ILE A 30 -11.16 -15.25 -12.27
C ILE A 30 -12.63 -15.70 -12.11
N SER A 31 -13.23 -15.56 -10.92
CA SER A 31 -14.64 -15.86 -10.74
C SER A 31 -15.54 -15.05 -11.70
N GLN A 32 -15.28 -13.74 -11.83
CA GLN A 32 -16.03 -12.87 -12.75
C GLN A 32 -15.80 -13.26 -14.22
N PHE A 33 -14.57 -13.61 -14.58
CA PHE A 33 -14.25 -14.08 -15.92
C PHE A 33 -14.95 -15.41 -16.25
N LEU A 34 -14.90 -16.38 -15.32
CA LEU A 34 -15.58 -17.67 -15.49
C LEU A 34 -17.10 -17.56 -15.57
N GLU A 35 -17.69 -16.62 -14.85
CA GLU A 35 -19.11 -16.29 -14.93
C GLU A 35 -19.46 -15.70 -16.29
N PHE A 36 -18.67 -14.74 -16.78
CA PHE A 36 -18.84 -14.11 -18.11
C PHE A 36 -18.77 -15.13 -19.25
N VAL A 37 -17.88 -16.11 -19.22
CA VAL A 37 -17.78 -17.15 -20.27
C VAL A 37 -18.90 -18.18 -20.10
N GLY A 38 -19.28 -18.53 -18.88
CA GLY A 38 -20.39 -19.42 -18.60
C GLY A 38 -21.75 -18.92 -19.11
N GLU A 39 -22.01 -17.59 -18.98
CA GLU A 39 -23.19 -16.94 -19.56
C GLU A 39 -23.27 -17.05 -21.09
N ARG A 40 -22.16 -17.38 -21.75
CA ARG A 40 -22.05 -17.59 -23.21
C ARG A 40 -22.06 -19.06 -23.61
N GLY A 41 -22.45 -19.94 -22.68
CA GLY A 41 -22.57 -21.37 -22.93
C GLY A 41 -21.24 -22.12 -23.01
N ILE A 42 -20.14 -21.52 -22.52
CA ILE A 42 -18.83 -22.16 -22.49
C ILE A 42 -18.70 -22.94 -21.18
N GLU A 43 -18.60 -24.25 -21.28
CA GLU A 43 -18.59 -25.15 -20.11
C GLU A 43 -17.21 -25.72 -19.82
N ALA A 44 -16.32 -25.81 -20.83
CA ALA A 44 -14.97 -26.33 -20.69
C ALA A 44 -13.89 -25.29 -20.98
N PRO A 45 -12.74 -25.33 -20.27
CA PRO A 45 -11.66 -24.34 -20.47
C PRO A 45 -11.06 -24.37 -21.88
N GLU A 46 -11.08 -25.52 -22.56
CA GLU A 46 -10.58 -25.72 -23.93
C GLU A 46 -11.40 -24.95 -24.97
N GLU A 47 -12.66 -24.64 -24.67
CA GLU A 47 -13.55 -23.87 -25.54
C GLU A 47 -13.29 -22.37 -25.49
N ILE A 48 -12.53 -21.92 -24.49
CA ILE A 48 -12.24 -20.50 -24.32
C ILE A 48 -11.21 -20.08 -25.39
N LYS A 49 -11.62 -19.12 -26.25
CA LYS A 49 -10.80 -18.56 -27.30
C LYS A 49 -10.28 -17.17 -26.90
N LYS A 50 -9.23 -16.69 -27.59
CA LYS A 50 -8.70 -15.33 -27.48
C LYS A 50 -9.81 -14.27 -27.57
N THR A 51 -10.80 -14.48 -28.42
CA THR A 51 -11.95 -13.58 -28.60
C THR A 51 -12.76 -13.38 -27.31
N HIS A 52 -12.97 -14.45 -26.52
CA HIS A 52 -13.71 -14.36 -25.26
C HIS A 52 -12.96 -13.53 -24.23
N VAL A 53 -11.64 -13.71 -24.12
CA VAL A 53 -10.81 -12.90 -23.21
C VAL A 53 -10.79 -11.44 -23.64
N THR A 54 -10.66 -11.18 -24.95
CA THR A 54 -10.69 -9.82 -25.52
C THR A 54 -12.02 -9.11 -25.24
N LEU A 55 -13.14 -9.82 -25.45
CA LEU A 55 -14.49 -9.30 -25.18
C LEU A 55 -14.68 -8.98 -23.69
N TYR A 56 -14.24 -9.86 -22.79
CA TYR A 56 -14.30 -9.61 -21.36
C TYR A 56 -13.53 -8.37 -20.94
N LEU A 57 -12.25 -8.27 -21.35
CA LEU A 57 -11.40 -7.13 -21.01
C LEU A 57 -11.90 -5.82 -21.69
N GLY A 58 -12.46 -5.94 -22.89
CA GLY A 58 -13.15 -4.84 -23.58
C GLY A 58 -14.38 -4.36 -22.79
N GLY A 59 -15.19 -5.28 -22.29
CA GLY A 59 -16.34 -4.98 -21.44
C GLY A 59 -15.96 -4.25 -20.15
N LEU A 60 -14.86 -4.66 -19.50
CA LEU A 60 -14.36 -3.94 -18.32
C LEU A 60 -13.98 -2.49 -18.63
N ARG A 61 -13.37 -2.24 -19.82
CA ARG A 61 -13.00 -0.88 -20.28
C ARG A 61 -14.26 -0.05 -20.57
N GLN A 62 -15.23 -0.61 -21.26
CA GLN A 62 -16.51 0.07 -21.56
C GLN A 62 -17.29 0.39 -20.29
N ALA A 63 -17.23 -0.47 -19.28
CA ALA A 63 -17.79 -0.23 -17.95
C ALA A 63 -17.02 0.81 -17.12
N GLY A 64 -16.03 1.49 -17.69
CA GLY A 64 -15.25 2.56 -17.03
C GLY A 64 -14.29 2.07 -15.95
N ARG A 65 -13.93 0.77 -15.94
CA ARG A 65 -12.95 0.26 -14.95
C ARG A 65 -11.59 0.88 -15.16
N ALA A 66 -10.92 1.23 -14.05
CA ALA A 66 -9.58 1.82 -14.08
C ALA A 66 -8.58 0.92 -14.83
N ALA A 67 -7.64 1.52 -15.58
CA ALA A 67 -6.61 0.79 -16.34
C ALA A 67 -5.82 -0.21 -15.47
N ALA A 68 -5.53 0.15 -14.20
CA ALA A 68 -4.88 -0.75 -13.25
C ALA A 68 -5.72 -2.00 -12.95
N THR A 69 -7.05 -1.87 -12.87
CA THR A 69 -7.97 -2.98 -12.67
C THR A 69 -8.01 -3.89 -13.90
N VAL A 70 -8.08 -3.32 -15.11
CA VAL A 70 -8.03 -4.09 -16.35
C VAL A 70 -6.71 -4.83 -16.51
N ASN A 71 -5.59 -4.17 -16.22
CA ASN A 71 -4.26 -4.80 -16.24
C ASN A 71 -4.16 -5.95 -15.23
N ARG A 72 -4.67 -5.77 -14.00
CA ARG A 72 -4.68 -6.86 -13.02
C ARG A 72 -5.50 -8.04 -13.51
N ASN A 73 -6.70 -7.80 -14.07
CA ASN A 73 -7.52 -8.84 -14.69
C ASN A 73 -6.78 -9.56 -15.83
N THR A 74 -6.05 -8.83 -16.67
CA THR A 74 -5.24 -9.43 -17.72
C THR A 74 -4.16 -10.36 -17.14
N VAL A 75 -3.47 -9.92 -16.07
CA VAL A 75 -2.43 -10.72 -15.42
C VAL A 75 -3.02 -11.95 -14.72
N SER A 76 -4.14 -11.80 -13.99
CA SER A 76 -4.80 -12.93 -13.30
C SER A 76 -5.30 -13.98 -14.29
N ILE A 77 -5.91 -13.56 -15.42
CA ILE A 77 -6.36 -14.45 -16.50
C ILE A 77 -5.18 -15.18 -17.15
N ARG A 78 -4.07 -14.49 -17.48
CA ARG A 78 -2.86 -15.12 -18.00
C ARG A 78 -2.29 -16.15 -17.02
N THR A 79 -2.26 -15.82 -15.74
CA THR A 79 -1.79 -16.75 -14.70
C THR A 79 -2.68 -17.98 -14.60
N PHE A 80 -3.99 -17.80 -14.76
CA PHE A 80 -4.96 -18.90 -14.77
C PHE A 80 -4.76 -19.84 -15.99
N PHE A 81 -4.65 -19.29 -17.19
CA PHE A 81 -4.40 -20.11 -18.40
C PHE A 81 -3.03 -20.77 -18.36
N HIS A 82 -2.01 -20.10 -17.86
CA HIS A 82 -0.71 -20.73 -17.63
C HIS A 82 -0.79 -21.93 -16.67
N TYR A 83 -1.59 -21.81 -15.60
CA TYR A 83 -1.88 -22.92 -14.69
C TYR A 83 -2.59 -24.07 -15.42
N LEU A 84 -3.65 -23.79 -16.17
CA LEU A 84 -4.39 -24.81 -16.92
C LEU A 84 -3.51 -25.53 -17.94
N LEU A 85 -2.63 -24.81 -18.61
CA LEU A 85 -1.65 -25.39 -19.56
C LEU A 85 -0.63 -26.28 -18.84
N LYS A 86 -0.12 -25.85 -17.68
CA LYS A 86 0.80 -26.63 -16.84
C LYS A 86 0.16 -27.95 -16.39
N GLU A 87 -1.10 -27.90 -15.98
CA GLU A 87 -1.87 -29.09 -15.56
C GLU A 87 -2.43 -29.92 -16.75
N ARG A 88 -2.08 -29.51 -17.99
CA ARG A 88 -2.54 -30.20 -19.24
C ARG A 88 -4.06 -30.22 -19.40
N LEU A 89 -4.76 -29.27 -18.81
CA LEU A 89 -6.20 -29.10 -18.91
C LEU A 89 -6.59 -28.34 -20.19
N ILE A 90 -5.64 -27.71 -20.85
CA ILE A 90 -5.78 -27.09 -22.17
C ILE A 90 -4.52 -27.34 -22.99
N HIS A 91 -4.62 -27.27 -24.32
CA HIS A 91 -3.51 -27.44 -25.23
C HIS A 91 -2.90 -26.12 -25.74
N GLN A 92 -3.64 -25.04 -25.66
CA GLN A 92 -3.22 -23.70 -26.10
C GLN A 92 -3.65 -22.65 -25.08
N ASP A 93 -2.80 -21.66 -24.85
CA ASP A 93 -3.11 -20.53 -23.98
C ASP A 93 -3.76 -19.40 -24.81
N PRO A 94 -5.07 -19.11 -24.63
CA PRO A 94 -5.76 -18.08 -25.37
C PRO A 94 -5.36 -16.66 -24.97
N SER A 95 -4.56 -16.49 -23.91
CA SER A 95 -4.12 -15.21 -23.38
C SER A 95 -2.69 -14.82 -23.77
N LEU A 96 -1.98 -15.64 -24.53
CA LEU A 96 -0.53 -15.53 -24.78
C LEU A 96 -0.13 -14.20 -25.42
N GLU A 97 -0.95 -13.65 -26.33
CA GLU A 97 -0.70 -12.38 -27.06
C GLU A 97 -1.41 -11.17 -26.45
N MET A 98 -1.96 -11.31 -25.23
CA MET A 98 -2.65 -10.21 -24.61
C MET A 98 -1.66 -9.21 -24.02
N GLU A 99 -1.63 -8.00 -24.58
CA GLU A 99 -0.81 -6.92 -24.04
C GLU A 99 -1.48 -6.29 -22.83
N THR A 100 -0.69 -6.07 -21.77
CA THR A 100 -1.08 -5.19 -20.69
C THR A 100 -0.96 -3.73 -21.13
N MET A 101 -1.95 -2.92 -20.81
CA MET A 101 -1.85 -1.48 -21.06
C MET A 101 -0.66 -0.92 -20.28
N LYS A 102 0.23 -0.20 -20.96
CA LYS A 102 1.32 0.50 -20.26
C LYS A 102 0.71 1.49 -19.27
N PRO A 103 0.97 1.35 -17.97
CA PRO A 103 0.46 2.31 -17.01
C PRO A 103 1.05 3.69 -17.33
N VAL A 104 0.20 4.69 -17.41
CA VAL A 104 0.67 6.08 -17.44
C VAL A 104 1.32 6.33 -16.08
N LYS A 105 2.64 6.47 -16.07
CA LYS A 105 3.40 6.82 -14.86
C LYS A 105 3.01 8.25 -14.46
N LYS A 106 2.03 8.41 -13.59
CA LYS A 106 1.78 9.70 -12.95
C LYS A 106 2.89 9.92 -11.93
N SER A 107 3.45 11.12 -11.91
CA SER A 107 4.34 11.51 -10.80
C SER A 107 3.61 11.33 -9.47
N PRO A 108 4.27 10.77 -8.46
CA PRO A 108 3.65 10.60 -7.15
C PRO A 108 3.23 11.97 -6.61
N MET A 109 2.04 12.04 -6.05
CA MET A 109 1.57 13.22 -5.34
C MET A 109 2.34 13.33 -4.02
N VAL A 110 2.92 14.50 -3.79
CA VAL A 110 3.71 14.83 -2.61
C VAL A 110 3.12 16.10 -2.00
N LEU A 111 2.88 16.11 -0.70
CA LEU A 111 2.54 17.31 0.05
C LEU A 111 3.82 18.13 0.29
N THR A 112 3.70 19.44 0.32
CA THR A 112 4.78 20.29 0.80
C THR A 112 4.98 20.08 2.30
N VAL A 113 6.15 20.49 2.84
CA VAL A 113 6.42 20.42 4.29
C VAL A 113 5.34 21.19 5.06
N GLN A 114 4.95 22.37 4.59
CA GLN A 114 3.92 23.20 5.23
C GLN A 114 2.52 22.54 5.24
N GLU A 115 2.14 21.88 4.14
CA GLU A 115 0.87 21.12 4.09
C GLU A 115 0.92 19.92 5.03
N MET A 116 2.08 19.25 5.11
CA MET A 116 2.27 18.15 6.04
C MET A 116 2.18 18.61 7.49
N GLU A 117 2.82 19.72 7.86
CA GLU A 117 2.73 20.31 9.19
C GLU A 117 1.28 20.67 9.57
N LYS A 118 0.51 21.27 8.65
CA LYS A 118 -0.92 21.52 8.86
C LYS A 118 -1.70 20.23 9.10
N LEU A 119 -1.45 19.19 8.31
CA LEU A 119 -2.10 17.89 8.46
C LEU A 119 -1.80 17.26 9.83
N LEU A 120 -0.54 17.33 10.27
CA LEU A 120 -0.09 16.77 11.54
C LEU A 120 -0.58 17.61 12.74
N ALA A 121 -0.85 18.89 12.56
CA ALA A 121 -1.41 19.76 13.59
C ALA A 121 -2.94 19.69 13.72
N ALA A 122 -3.64 19.18 12.72
CA ALA A 122 -5.11 19.17 12.69
C ALA A 122 -5.79 18.31 13.78
N PRO A 123 -5.23 17.17 14.26
CA PRO A 123 -5.87 16.41 15.33
C PRO A 123 -5.96 17.20 16.65
N ASN A 124 -7.16 17.27 17.24
CA ASN A 124 -7.39 17.94 18.52
C ASN A 124 -6.83 17.07 19.68
N GLY A 125 -5.72 17.52 20.28
CA GLY A 125 -5.05 16.85 21.40
C GLY A 125 -5.86 16.78 22.70
N ASN A 126 -6.98 17.51 22.84
CA ASN A 126 -7.83 17.43 24.02
C ASN A 126 -8.81 16.25 23.99
N LEU A 127 -8.93 15.56 22.85
CA LEU A 127 -9.82 14.42 22.68
C LEU A 127 -9.02 13.11 22.60
N PRO A 128 -9.48 12.03 23.25
CA PRO A 128 -8.79 10.74 23.19
C PRO A 128 -8.52 10.25 21.77
N GLN A 129 -9.50 10.38 20.88
CA GLN A 129 -9.33 10.03 19.47
C GLN A 129 -8.36 10.96 18.75
N GLY A 130 -8.32 12.24 19.11
CA GLY A 130 -7.40 13.21 18.53
C GLY A 130 -5.95 12.91 18.89
N MET A 131 -5.67 12.56 20.16
CA MET A 131 -4.32 12.14 20.60
C MET A 131 -3.87 10.86 19.90
N ARG A 132 -4.75 9.85 19.78
CA ARG A 132 -4.50 8.66 18.97
C ARG A 132 -4.16 9.02 17.52
N ASP A 133 -4.97 9.85 16.89
CA ASP A 133 -4.84 10.23 15.49
C ASP A 133 -3.55 11.04 15.26
N LYS A 134 -3.19 11.92 16.21
CA LYS A 134 -1.92 12.66 16.21
C LYS A 134 -0.73 11.68 16.25
N ALA A 135 -0.70 10.79 17.23
CA ALA A 135 0.37 9.79 17.38
C ALA A 135 0.50 8.92 16.11
N MET A 136 -0.62 8.52 15.53
CA MET A 136 -0.68 7.70 14.33
C MET A 136 -0.14 8.42 13.09
N LEU A 137 -0.53 9.68 12.86
CA LEU A 137 -0.06 10.48 11.73
C LEU A 137 1.42 10.83 11.86
N GLU A 138 1.88 11.21 13.06
CA GLU A 138 3.30 11.48 13.35
C GLU A 138 4.16 10.23 13.11
N LEU A 139 3.74 9.07 13.61
CA LEU A 139 4.47 7.83 13.41
C LEU A 139 4.53 7.43 11.94
N LEU A 140 3.42 7.58 11.20
CA LEU A 140 3.37 7.27 9.77
C LEU A 140 4.31 8.18 8.97
N TYR A 141 4.32 9.48 9.26
CA TYR A 141 5.18 10.44 8.57
C TYR A 141 6.65 10.29 8.98
N ALA A 142 6.94 10.06 10.25
CA ALA A 142 8.32 9.88 10.73
C ALA A 142 9.01 8.62 10.16
N THR A 143 8.24 7.60 9.79
CA THR A 143 8.77 6.29 9.38
C THR A 143 8.56 5.96 7.90
N GLY A 144 7.59 6.62 7.26
CA GLY A 144 7.18 6.31 5.91
C GLY A 144 6.68 4.87 5.71
N ILE A 145 6.29 4.16 6.77
CA ILE A 145 5.77 2.77 6.69
C ILE A 145 4.47 2.67 5.92
N ARG A 146 4.08 1.46 5.54
CA ARG A 146 2.78 1.22 4.91
C ARG A 146 1.67 1.30 5.95
N VAL A 147 0.48 1.78 5.56
CA VAL A 147 -0.69 1.77 6.46
C VAL A 147 -1.01 0.38 6.99
N SER A 148 -0.82 -0.66 6.18
CA SER A 148 -1.00 -2.04 6.65
C SER A 148 -0.04 -2.39 7.80
N GLU A 149 1.19 -1.91 7.77
CA GLU A 149 2.19 -2.06 8.83
C GLU A 149 1.78 -1.25 10.06
N LEU A 150 1.40 0.02 9.87
CA LEU A 150 0.95 0.92 10.95
C LEU A 150 -0.22 0.32 11.75
N ILE A 151 -1.27 -0.15 11.09
CA ILE A 151 -2.43 -0.72 11.76
C ILE A 151 -2.19 -2.12 12.33
N SER A 152 -1.17 -2.83 11.87
CA SER A 152 -0.79 -4.14 12.41
C SER A 152 0.06 -4.04 13.67
N PHE A 153 0.65 -2.88 13.97
CA PHE A 153 1.48 -2.71 15.16
C PHE A 153 0.75 -3.09 16.44
N ASN A 154 1.44 -3.82 17.28
CA ASN A 154 1.15 -3.98 18.68
C ASN A 154 1.93 -2.94 19.48
N VAL A 155 1.58 -2.76 20.75
CA VAL A 155 2.29 -1.82 21.63
C VAL A 155 3.78 -2.16 21.72
N GLU A 156 4.12 -3.44 21.75
CA GLU A 156 5.50 -3.94 21.82
C GLU A 156 6.36 -3.72 20.56
N ASP A 157 5.73 -3.36 19.42
CA ASP A 157 6.46 -3.14 18.17
C ASP A 157 7.07 -1.74 18.09
N VAL A 158 6.67 -0.80 18.97
CA VAL A 158 7.15 0.57 18.96
C VAL A 158 7.85 0.91 20.26
N HIS A 159 9.17 1.04 20.21
CA HIS A 159 10.02 1.35 21.36
C HIS A 159 10.29 2.86 21.41
N THR A 160 9.47 3.58 22.17
CA THR A 160 9.52 5.05 22.23
C THR A 160 10.80 5.56 22.90
N GLU A 161 11.31 4.88 23.92
CA GLU A 161 12.57 5.24 24.61
C GLU A 161 13.80 5.04 23.70
N MET A 162 13.85 3.91 23.00
CA MET A 162 14.94 3.58 22.06
C MET A 162 14.73 4.16 20.67
N LYS A 163 13.60 4.81 20.43
CA LYS A 163 13.21 5.53 19.20
C LYS A 163 13.30 4.68 17.93
N TYR A 164 12.73 3.49 17.96
CA TYR A 164 12.58 2.66 16.77
C TYR A 164 11.23 1.93 16.74
N ALA A 165 10.80 1.55 15.55
CA ALA A 165 9.66 0.67 15.30
C ALA A 165 10.12 -0.59 14.56
N ARG A 166 9.61 -1.76 14.97
CA ARG A 166 9.85 -3.05 14.32
C ARG A 166 8.71 -3.35 13.35
N CYS A 167 8.99 -3.28 12.05
CA CYS A 167 8.01 -3.49 11.01
C CYS A 167 8.10 -4.91 10.46
N SER A 168 7.02 -5.67 10.56
CA SER A 168 6.90 -6.97 9.90
C SER A 168 6.43 -6.78 8.46
N GLY A 169 7.32 -7.08 7.52
CA GLY A 169 7.05 -6.98 6.08
C GLY A 169 6.31 -8.20 5.53
N SER A 170 5.93 -8.13 4.25
CA SER A 170 5.42 -9.29 3.51
C SER A 170 6.47 -10.42 3.49
N ALA A 171 6.03 -11.66 3.61
CA ALA A 171 6.88 -12.86 3.69
C ALA A 171 7.77 -12.97 4.95
N GLY A 172 7.35 -12.39 6.08
CA GLY A 172 8.02 -12.55 7.37
C GLY A 172 9.37 -11.82 7.49
N LYS A 173 9.71 -10.94 6.54
CA LYS A 173 10.91 -10.11 6.65
C LYS A 173 10.65 -8.95 7.59
N GLU A 174 11.38 -8.92 8.70
CA GLU A 174 11.34 -7.81 9.64
C GLU A 174 12.36 -6.74 9.26
N ARG A 175 12.03 -5.49 9.56
CA ARG A 175 12.97 -4.37 9.50
C ARG A 175 12.73 -3.42 10.66
N VAL A 176 13.78 -2.82 11.13
CA VAL A 176 13.74 -1.75 12.13
C VAL A 176 13.81 -0.41 11.44
N VAL A 177 12.92 0.51 11.82
CA VAL A 177 12.87 1.87 11.28
C VAL A 177 13.01 2.84 12.45
N PRO A 178 13.91 3.83 12.36
CA PRO A 178 14.04 4.85 13.40
C PRO A 178 12.79 5.74 13.43
N ILE A 179 12.43 6.23 14.63
CA ILE A 179 11.37 7.21 14.83
C ILE A 179 11.97 8.50 15.43
N GLY A 180 11.52 9.66 14.94
CA GLY A 180 11.92 10.95 15.48
C GLY A 180 11.34 11.23 16.87
N ASN A 181 11.88 12.21 17.57
CA ASN A 181 11.48 12.59 18.94
C ASN A 181 9.96 12.87 19.02
N ILE A 182 9.45 13.70 18.13
CA ILE A 182 8.03 14.11 18.13
C ILE A 182 7.10 12.88 18.02
N ALA A 183 7.38 11.98 17.11
CA ALA A 183 6.59 10.77 16.94
C ALA A 183 6.69 9.85 18.16
N ALA A 184 7.88 9.70 18.74
CA ALA A 184 8.08 8.91 19.97
C ALA A 184 7.31 9.49 21.16
N GLU A 185 7.35 10.80 21.36
CA GLU A 185 6.60 11.50 22.42
C GLU A 185 5.09 11.36 22.24
N CYS A 186 4.57 11.60 21.03
CA CYS A 186 3.14 11.44 20.74
C CYS A 186 2.65 10.01 20.97
N VAL A 187 3.44 8.99 20.59
CA VAL A 187 3.10 7.58 20.82
C VAL A 187 3.16 7.24 22.31
N ALA A 188 4.20 7.70 23.02
CA ALA A 188 4.34 7.46 24.47
C ALA A 188 3.18 8.08 25.24
N GLU A 189 2.79 9.32 24.92
CA GLU A 189 1.65 10.01 25.55
C GLU A 189 0.33 9.30 25.26
N TYR A 190 0.10 8.87 24.00
CA TYR A 190 -1.08 8.10 23.64
C TYR A 190 -1.16 6.78 24.39
N VAL A 191 -0.08 6.00 24.43
CA VAL A 191 -0.04 4.70 25.11
C VAL A 191 -0.20 4.85 26.62
N GLY A 192 0.52 5.81 27.23
CA GLY A 192 0.55 5.99 28.68
C GLY A 192 -0.70 6.62 29.29
N SER A 193 -1.45 7.42 28.52
CA SER A 193 -2.52 8.26 29.10
C SER A 193 -3.90 8.03 28.49
N ILE A 194 -3.98 7.55 27.26
CA ILE A 194 -5.21 7.57 26.46
C ILE A 194 -5.66 6.20 25.99
N ARG A 195 -4.72 5.35 25.59
CA ARG A 195 -5.04 4.06 24.96
C ARG A 195 -5.98 3.21 25.82
N ASP A 196 -5.74 3.16 27.13
CA ASP A 196 -6.58 2.38 28.07
C ASP A 196 -8.01 2.95 28.17
N LYS A 197 -8.20 4.25 27.97
CA LYS A 197 -9.54 4.87 27.92
C LYS A 197 -10.33 4.49 26.66
N LEU A 198 -9.65 4.01 25.62
CA LEU A 198 -10.26 3.54 24.38
C LEU A 198 -10.47 2.02 24.37
N LEU A 199 -9.84 1.27 25.29
CA LEU A 199 -10.08 -0.17 25.45
C LEU A 199 -11.51 -0.44 25.92
N ARG A 200 -12.07 -1.57 25.50
CA ARG A 200 -13.26 -2.12 26.14
C ARG A 200 -12.85 -2.70 27.50
N GLN A 201 -13.73 -2.56 28.48
CA GLN A 201 -13.56 -3.21 29.77
C GLN A 201 -13.36 -4.72 29.54
N ASP A 202 -12.31 -5.27 30.14
CA ASP A 202 -11.94 -6.69 30.13
C ASP A 202 -11.39 -7.30 28.81
N GLU A 203 -11.04 -6.50 27.79
CA GLU A 203 -10.39 -7.02 26.58
C GLU A 203 -8.87 -6.76 26.58
N LEU A 204 -8.10 -7.85 26.40
CA LEU A 204 -6.66 -7.80 26.13
C LEU A 204 -6.43 -7.59 24.61
N GLU A 205 -6.47 -6.35 24.15
CA GLU A 205 -6.18 -6.02 22.75
C GLU A 205 -4.72 -5.53 22.62
N PRO A 206 -3.83 -6.28 21.95
CA PRO A 206 -2.43 -5.89 21.82
C PRO A 206 -2.19 -4.74 20.82
N ALA A 207 -3.17 -4.42 19.98
CA ALA A 207 -3.02 -3.41 18.94
C ALA A 207 -2.58 -2.06 19.50
N LEU A 208 -1.59 -1.43 18.87
CA LEU A 208 -1.14 -0.09 19.24
C LEU A 208 -2.28 0.91 19.05
N PHE A 209 -2.90 0.96 17.87
CA PHE A 209 -3.95 1.93 17.55
C PHE A 209 -5.33 1.30 17.55
N LEU A 210 -6.20 1.81 18.42
CA LEU A 210 -7.56 1.33 18.64
C LEU A 210 -8.58 2.16 17.87
N ASN A 211 -9.64 1.53 17.42
CA ASN A 211 -10.82 2.19 16.89
C ASN A 211 -11.73 2.70 18.03
N SER A 212 -12.84 3.34 17.70
CA SER A 212 -13.82 3.84 18.69
C SER A 212 -14.57 2.73 19.45
N LEU A 213 -14.44 1.48 19.02
CA LEU A 213 -15.05 0.32 19.64
C LEU A 213 -14.05 -0.47 20.52
N GLY A 214 -12.82 0.03 20.70
CA GLY A 214 -11.79 -0.58 21.53
C GLY A 214 -10.96 -1.67 20.85
N GLY A 215 -11.30 -2.09 19.63
CA GLY A 215 -10.52 -3.06 18.87
C GLY A 215 -9.53 -2.41 17.90
N ARG A 216 -8.71 -3.24 17.24
CA ARG A 216 -7.70 -2.81 16.27
C ARG A 216 -8.30 -1.91 15.18
N LEU A 217 -7.60 -0.83 14.83
CA LEU A 217 -7.98 0.07 13.75
C LEU A 217 -7.88 -0.64 12.39
N THR A 218 -8.87 -0.39 11.52
CA THR A 218 -8.89 -0.94 10.15
C THR A 218 -8.30 0.03 9.13
N ARG A 219 -7.89 -0.48 7.94
CA ARG A 219 -7.46 0.37 6.83
C ARG A 219 -8.52 1.38 6.41
N GLN A 220 -9.79 0.97 6.41
CA GLN A 220 -10.92 1.86 6.09
C GLN A 220 -11.10 2.94 7.17
N GLY A 221 -10.93 2.57 8.44
CA GLY A 221 -10.95 3.51 9.56
C GLY A 221 -9.86 4.58 9.42
N PHE A 222 -8.61 4.14 9.15
CA PHE A 222 -7.51 5.05 8.88
C PHE A 222 -7.78 5.97 7.68
N TRP A 223 -8.32 5.43 6.59
CA TRP A 223 -8.68 6.22 5.41
C TRP A 223 -9.68 7.34 5.73
N LYS A 224 -10.70 7.06 6.54
CA LYS A 224 -11.67 8.07 6.99
C LYS A 224 -10.99 9.16 7.83
N ILE A 225 -10.07 8.77 8.71
CA ILE A 225 -9.31 9.69 9.58
C ILE A 225 -8.47 10.65 8.72
N ILE A 226 -7.69 10.14 7.77
CA ILE A 226 -6.82 10.98 6.95
C ILE A 226 -7.63 11.96 6.09
N LYS A 227 -8.79 11.51 5.54
CA LYS A 227 -9.70 12.37 4.77
C LYS A 227 -10.36 13.45 5.62
N LYS A 228 -10.66 13.14 6.88
CA LYS A 228 -11.16 14.13 7.84
C LYS A 228 -10.12 15.23 8.05
N TYR A 229 -8.90 14.88 8.45
CA TYR A 229 -7.85 15.86 8.76
C TYR A 229 -7.32 16.59 7.53
N ALA A 230 -7.33 15.98 6.36
CA ALA A 230 -7.04 16.69 5.12
C ALA A 230 -8.00 17.85 4.86
N ARG A 231 -9.30 17.65 5.12
CA ARG A 231 -10.32 18.71 5.00
C ARG A 231 -10.16 19.77 6.07
N GLU A 232 -9.87 19.37 7.32
CA GLU A 232 -9.64 20.31 8.43
C GLU A 232 -8.37 21.15 8.26
N ALA A 233 -7.38 20.63 7.52
CA ALA A 233 -6.14 21.31 7.17
C ALA A 233 -6.22 22.12 5.86
N ASP A 234 -7.40 22.22 5.23
CA ASP A 234 -7.63 22.88 3.94
C ASP A 234 -6.72 22.35 2.80
N ILE A 235 -6.40 21.06 2.84
CA ILE A 235 -5.62 20.40 1.78
C ILE A 235 -6.56 20.05 0.61
N VAL A 236 -6.38 20.75 -0.50
CA VAL A 236 -7.24 20.63 -1.70
C VAL A 236 -7.01 19.29 -2.42
N GLN A 237 -5.79 18.77 -2.37
CA GLN A 237 -5.41 17.56 -3.06
C GLN A 237 -6.09 16.32 -2.46
N ASP A 238 -6.43 15.35 -3.32
CA ASP A 238 -6.99 14.07 -2.88
C ASP A 238 -5.90 13.19 -2.27
N ILE A 239 -5.59 13.43 -0.98
CA ILE A 239 -4.54 12.70 -0.29
C ILE A 239 -4.93 11.27 0.05
N THR A 240 -3.94 10.41 -0.03
CA THR A 240 -4.03 8.99 0.27
C THR A 240 -2.92 8.60 1.27
N PRO A 241 -3.00 7.42 1.91
CA PRO A 241 -1.88 6.93 2.71
C PRO A 241 -0.56 6.82 1.94
N HIS A 242 -0.63 6.56 0.64
CA HIS A 242 0.54 6.59 -0.23
C HIS A 242 1.11 7.99 -0.40
N THR A 243 0.26 9.02 -0.38
CA THR A 243 0.70 10.42 -0.46
C THR A 243 1.62 10.77 0.71
N LEU A 244 1.28 10.38 1.97
CA LEU A 244 2.13 10.62 3.13
C LEU A 244 3.47 9.90 3.01
N ARG A 245 3.45 8.64 2.56
CA ARG A 245 4.67 7.88 2.34
C ARG A 245 5.53 8.44 1.20
N HIS A 246 4.91 8.97 0.15
CA HIS A 246 5.61 9.67 -0.93
C HIS A 246 6.22 10.99 -0.45
N SER A 247 5.51 11.73 0.40
CA SER A 247 5.99 12.97 1.01
C SER A 247 7.17 12.70 1.93
N PHE A 248 7.11 11.66 2.78
CA PHE A 248 8.26 11.23 3.58
C PHE A 248 9.49 10.97 2.72
N ALA A 249 9.35 10.18 1.64
CA ALA A 249 10.47 9.86 0.76
C ALA A 249 11.04 11.11 0.07
N ALA A 250 10.15 11.99 -0.42
CA ALA A 250 10.54 13.23 -1.10
C ALA A 250 11.28 14.17 -0.14
N HIS A 251 10.74 14.41 1.05
CA HIS A 251 11.33 15.31 2.03
C HIS A 251 12.68 14.83 2.55
N LEU A 252 12.86 13.49 2.74
CA LEU A 252 14.18 12.94 3.08
C LEU A 252 15.20 13.18 1.98
N LEU A 253 14.83 12.96 0.71
CA LEU A 253 15.72 13.18 -0.42
C LEU A 253 16.03 14.67 -0.64
N GLU A 254 15.06 15.55 -0.42
CA GLU A 254 15.24 17.00 -0.41
C GLU A 254 16.17 17.43 0.74
N GLY A 255 16.10 16.75 1.88
CA GLY A 255 17.02 16.93 3.00
C GLY A 255 18.43 16.33 2.80
N GLY A 256 18.70 15.72 1.63
CA GLY A 256 20.04 15.21 1.29
C GLY A 256 20.26 13.72 1.63
N ALA A 257 19.21 12.99 2.06
CA ALA A 257 19.33 11.55 2.29
C ALA A 257 19.63 10.79 0.98
N ASP A 258 20.46 9.76 1.05
CA ASP A 258 20.73 8.92 -0.11
C ASP A 258 19.56 7.99 -0.46
N LEU A 259 19.42 7.67 -1.74
CA LEU A 259 18.30 6.90 -2.27
C LEU A 259 18.22 5.47 -1.70
N ARG A 260 19.36 4.86 -1.34
CA ARG A 260 19.42 3.49 -0.81
C ARG A 260 18.94 3.46 0.64
N SER A 261 19.30 4.44 1.44
CA SER A 261 18.80 4.60 2.82
C SER A 261 17.29 4.76 2.83
N VAL A 262 16.74 5.63 1.96
CA VAL A 262 15.28 5.80 1.80
C VAL A 262 14.61 4.51 1.35
N GLN A 263 15.20 3.78 0.39
CA GLN A 263 14.70 2.48 -0.06
C GLN A 263 14.64 1.47 1.09
N HIS A 264 15.68 1.39 1.90
CA HIS A 264 15.77 0.48 3.03
C HIS A 264 14.70 0.79 4.08
N MET A 265 14.55 2.05 4.47
CA MET A 265 13.51 2.49 5.42
C MET A 265 12.10 2.15 4.91
N LEU A 266 11.85 2.39 3.63
CA LEU A 266 10.56 2.07 3.00
C LEU A 266 10.33 0.56 2.80
N GLY A 267 11.36 -0.29 2.87
CA GLY A 267 11.25 -1.72 2.64
C GLY A 267 10.80 -2.06 1.21
N TYR A 268 11.35 -1.34 0.22
CA TYR A 268 11.19 -1.69 -1.19
C TYR A 268 12.21 -2.74 -1.59
N ALA A 269 11.73 -3.86 -2.16
CA ALA A 269 12.59 -4.93 -2.64
C ALA A 269 13.39 -4.52 -3.89
N ASP A 270 12.87 -3.57 -4.68
CA ASP A 270 13.44 -3.11 -5.94
C ASP A 270 13.64 -1.60 -5.95
N LEU A 271 14.78 -1.17 -6.49
CA LEU A 271 15.13 0.24 -6.73
C LEU A 271 14.17 0.94 -7.71
N SER A 272 13.51 0.19 -8.60
CA SER A 272 12.59 0.76 -9.60
C SER A 272 11.48 1.62 -8.98
N THR A 273 10.99 1.23 -7.81
CA THR A 273 9.98 1.99 -7.06
C THR A 273 10.57 3.27 -6.47
N THR A 274 11.84 3.22 -6.05
CA THR A 274 12.55 4.39 -5.48
C THR A 274 13.03 5.32 -6.57
N GLN A 275 13.22 4.83 -7.80
CA GLN A 275 13.56 5.65 -8.98
C GLN A 275 12.46 6.68 -9.35
N LEU A 276 11.23 6.50 -8.86
CA LEU A 276 10.18 7.53 -8.99
C LEU A 276 10.61 8.87 -8.37
N TYR A 277 11.51 8.85 -7.41
CA TYR A 277 12.05 10.03 -6.72
C TYR A 277 13.41 10.50 -7.28
N SER A 278 13.94 9.84 -8.32
CA SER A 278 15.27 10.18 -8.87
C SER A 278 15.36 11.62 -9.40
N GLY A 279 14.22 12.19 -9.85
CA GLY A 279 14.15 13.59 -10.25
C GLY A 279 14.41 14.58 -9.09
N ILE A 280 13.98 14.22 -7.88
CA ILE A 280 14.17 15.00 -6.64
C ILE A 280 15.65 14.91 -6.22
N ALA A 281 16.19 13.69 -6.16
CA ALA A 281 17.61 13.47 -5.83
C ALA A 281 18.58 14.19 -6.79
N ARG A 282 18.25 14.27 -8.09
CA ARG A 282 19.06 15.00 -9.08
C ARG A 282 19.04 16.51 -8.88
N ARG A 283 17.90 17.09 -8.47
CA ARG A 283 17.84 18.54 -8.15
C ARG A 283 18.75 18.85 -6.98
N ASN A 284 18.67 18.07 -5.92
CA ASN A 284 19.51 18.25 -4.74
C ASN A 284 21.01 18.09 -5.07
N MET A 285 21.38 17.16 -5.95
CA MET A 285 22.77 16.97 -6.35
C MET A 285 23.33 18.23 -7.04
N LYS A 286 22.53 18.92 -7.86
CA LYS A 286 22.92 20.18 -8.48
C LYS A 286 23.11 21.30 -7.43
N GLU A 287 22.16 21.46 -6.53
CA GLU A 287 22.22 22.45 -5.44
C GLU A 287 23.40 22.20 -4.49
N VAL A 288 23.62 20.93 -4.11
CA VAL A 288 24.77 20.53 -3.29
C VAL A 288 26.08 20.81 -4.03
N TYR A 289 26.17 20.49 -5.33
CA TYR A 289 27.35 20.81 -6.14
C TYR A 289 27.57 22.33 -6.21
N GLU A 290 26.54 23.11 -6.54
CA GLU A 290 26.60 24.58 -6.65
C GLU A 290 26.96 25.26 -5.33
N SER A 291 26.51 24.69 -4.18
CA SER A 291 26.77 25.26 -2.85
C SER A 291 28.12 24.85 -2.25
N HIS A 292 28.67 23.67 -2.58
CA HIS A 292 29.80 23.09 -1.89
C HIS A 292 31.04 22.88 -2.76
N HIS A 293 30.89 22.81 -4.10
CA HIS A 293 32.05 22.55 -4.97
C HIS A 293 32.83 23.83 -5.27
N PRO A 294 34.15 23.88 -5.04
CA PRO A 294 34.96 25.09 -5.18
C PRO A 294 34.96 25.70 -6.61
N ARG A 295 34.60 24.91 -7.62
CA ARG A 295 34.54 25.33 -9.03
C ARG A 295 33.11 25.43 -9.59
N ALA A 296 32.11 25.43 -8.72
CA ALA A 296 30.70 25.64 -9.14
C ALA A 296 30.33 27.13 -9.12
N LYS A 297 31.22 28.00 -8.63
CA LYS A 297 31.04 29.46 -8.61
C LYS A 297 31.75 30.11 -9.80
#